data_1c6bf5fceedf74a5cf59a77a52804f00
#
_entry.id   1c6bf5fceedf74a5cf59a77a52804f00
#
_cell.length_a   1.000
_cell.length_b   1.000
_cell.length_c   1.000
_cell.angle_alpha   90.00
_cell.angle_beta   90.00
_cell.angle_gamma   90.00
#
_symmetry.space_group_name_H-M   'P 1'
#
loop_
_entity.id
_entity.type
_entity.pdbx_description
1 polymer ?
#
loop_
_entity_poly.entity_id
_entity_poly.type
_entity_poly.pdbx_seq_one_letter_code
_entity_poly.pdbx_strand_id
1 'polypeptide(L)'
;MDAHEKYNGESKIEYKPHIKTSQFNSIGTTTVITDWKTGRGVHCLSQGEALWYYILRWDDENINIQEQFPLNMKKINKIFEQLGLSKIKNSKFIMTTDFLVTKRDGSKIAYSVKNDRKLNRRTLELLTVEKIYWMTQNIQYKLLFKEDVN
;
A
#
# COMPACT_ATOMS: atom_id res chain seq x y z
N MET A 1 -0.09 14.21 24.79
CA MET A 1 -0.02 13.97 24.15
C MET A 1 0.43 13.57 23.91
N ASP A 2 0.42 13.18 24.00
CA ASP A 2 0.84 12.73 23.47
C ASP A 2 1.41 12.69 22.60
N ALA A 3 2.08 12.44 22.97
CA ALA A 3 2.55 12.36 21.79
C ALA A 3 1.96 11.56 20.96
N HIS A 4 1.53 11.01 21.38
CA HIS A 4 0.92 10.41 20.51
C HIS A 4 -0.03 11.09 20.03
N GLU A 5 -0.33 12.08 20.44
CA GLU A 5 -0.98 12.82 19.90
C GLU A 5 -0.46 13.76 19.29
N LYS A 6 0.46 13.94 19.47
CA LYS A 6 0.84 14.60 18.68
C LYS A 6 1.48 14.07 17.70
N TYR A 7 1.77 13.27 17.77
CA TYR A 7 2.18 12.79 16.73
C TYR A 7 1.28 12.45 16.09
N ASN A 8 0.53 12.97 16.63
CA ASN A 8 -0.11 12.87 16.02
C ASN A 8 -0.64 13.15 15.64
N GLY A 9 -0.56 12.84 16.32
CA GLY A 9 -1.39 13.12 15.71
C GLY A 9 -1.33 13.73 14.65
N GLU A 10 -0.83 14.44 14.50
CA GLU A 10 -1.02 15.09 13.39
C GLU A 10 -0.82 14.42 12.19
N SER A 11 0.26 13.82 12.01
CA SER A 11 0.50 13.17 10.76
C SER A 11 -0.46 12.06 10.52
N LYS A 12 -0.84 11.35 11.55
CA LYS A 12 -1.75 10.26 11.40
C LYS A 12 -3.12 10.72 10.97
N ILE A 13 -3.53 11.91 11.37
CA ILE A 13 -4.83 12.43 11.01
C ILE A 13 -4.84 12.97 9.60
N GLU A 14 -3.71 13.47 9.15
CA GLU A 14 -3.63 14.16 7.89
C GLU A 14 -3.41 13.27 6.69
N TYR A 15 -2.99 12.02 6.89
CA TYR A 15 -2.75 11.16 5.75
C TYR A 15 -4.03 10.88 4.98
N LYS A 16 -3.98 11.06 3.67
CA LYS A 16 -5.08 10.74 2.78
C LYS A 16 -4.57 9.82 1.69
N PRO A 17 -5.21 8.67 1.49
CA PRO A 17 -4.79 7.75 0.44
C PRO A 17 -5.05 8.36 -0.92
N HIS A 18 -4.25 7.95 -1.90
CA HIS A 18 -4.43 8.39 -3.27
C HIS A 18 -5.79 7.97 -3.83
N ILE A 19 -6.21 6.73 -3.54
CA ILE A 19 -7.50 6.22 -3.97
C ILE A 19 -8.36 5.95 -2.74
N LYS A 20 -9.58 6.51 -2.74
CA LYS A 20 -10.53 6.26 -1.67
C LYS A 20 -11.63 5.34 -2.18
N THR A 21 -12.24 4.60 -1.28
CA THR A 21 -13.29 3.67 -1.65
C THR A 21 -14.46 4.38 -2.32
N SER A 22 -14.74 5.62 -1.92
CA SER A 22 -15.81 6.42 -2.52
C SER A 22 -15.55 6.76 -3.99
N GLN A 23 -14.30 6.66 -4.45
CA GLN A 23 -13.92 6.95 -5.83
C GLN A 23 -13.82 5.69 -6.68
N PHE A 24 -14.08 4.53 -6.09
CA PHE A 24 -13.87 3.26 -6.75
C PHE A 24 -15.21 2.57 -6.98
N ASN A 25 -15.51 2.29 -8.24
CA ASN A 25 -16.80 1.71 -8.63
C ASN A 25 -16.81 0.19 -8.62
N SER A 26 -16.06 -0.42 -7.77
CA SER A 26 -16.04 -1.86 -7.66
C SER A 26 -17.21 -2.35 -6.82
N ILE A 27 -17.72 -3.51 -7.15
CA ILE A 27 -18.88 -4.06 -6.46
C ILE A 27 -18.44 -4.87 -5.25
N GLY A 28 -18.90 -4.45 -4.08
CA GLY A 28 -18.94 -5.28 -2.89
C GLY A 28 -17.65 -5.65 -2.19
N THR A 29 -16.48 -5.21 -2.68
CA THR A 29 -15.21 -5.61 -2.07
C THR A 29 -14.46 -4.49 -1.39
N THR A 30 -14.84 -3.24 -1.65
CA THR A 30 -14.19 -2.10 -0.99
C THR A 30 -14.79 -1.89 0.38
N THR A 31 -13.97 -1.45 1.32
CA THR A 31 -14.44 -1.19 2.67
C THR A 31 -13.60 -0.11 3.32
N VAL A 32 -14.22 0.61 4.27
CA VAL A 32 -13.51 1.58 5.10
C VAL A 32 -13.44 1.01 6.50
N ILE A 33 -12.22 0.84 7.00
CA ILE A 33 -11.98 0.34 8.34
C ILE A 33 -11.65 1.53 9.23
N THR A 34 -12.29 1.61 10.39
CA THR A 34 -11.85 2.60 11.38
C THR A 34 -10.68 2.02 12.15
N ASP A 35 -9.53 2.66 12.03
CA ASP A 35 -8.33 2.22 12.73
C ASP A 35 -8.53 2.43 14.23
N TRP A 36 -8.42 1.35 15.00
CA TRP A 36 -8.71 1.43 16.44
C TRP A 36 -7.63 2.17 17.23
N LYS A 37 -6.48 2.44 16.64
CA LYS A 37 -5.41 3.16 17.32
C LYS A 37 -5.41 4.65 17.01
N THR A 38 -5.82 5.02 15.80
CA THR A 38 -5.76 6.42 15.35
C THR A 38 -7.14 7.06 15.15
N GLY A 39 -8.18 6.23 15.01
CA GLY A 39 -9.51 6.72 14.68
C GLY A 39 -9.69 7.10 13.22
N ARG A 40 -8.66 6.98 12.40
CA ARG A 40 -8.72 7.34 10.99
C ARG A 40 -9.45 6.27 10.19
N GLY A 41 -10.23 6.70 9.20
CA GLY A 41 -10.83 5.77 8.25
C GLY A 41 -9.78 5.30 7.24
N VAL A 42 -9.63 4.00 7.10
CA VAL A 42 -8.65 3.38 6.21
C VAL A 42 -9.38 2.76 5.02
N HIS A 43 -9.00 3.15 3.82
CA HIS A 43 -9.67 2.73 2.60
C HIS A 43 -9.00 1.49 2.02
N CYS A 44 -9.68 0.35 2.11
CA CYS A 44 -9.20 -0.92 1.58
C CYS A 44 -10.00 -1.26 0.33
N LEU A 45 -9.31 -1.50 -0.77
CA LEU A 45 -9.94 -1.69 -2.07
C LEU A 45 -10.27 -3.14 -2.37
N SER A 46 -9.89 -4.06 -1.49
CA SER A 46 -10.21 -5.48 -1.62
C SER A 46 -10.36 -6.09 -0.25
N GLN A 47 -11.00 -7.28 -0.22
CA GLN A 47 -11.14 -8.01 1.03
C GLN A 47 -9.78 -8.46 1.57
N GLY A 48 -8.86 -8.83 0.66
CA GLY A 48 -7.51 -9.21 1.08
C GLY A 48 -6.78 -8.07 1.75
N GLU A 49 -6.93 -6.85 1.23
CA GLU A 49 -6.32 -5.68 1.85
C GLU A 49 -6.90 -5.43 3.24
N ALA A 50 -8.22 -5.56 3.40
CA ALA A 50 -8.84 -5.37 4.71
C ALA A 50 -8.34 -6.38 5.73
N LEU A 51 -8.25 -7.65 5.34
CA LEU A 51 -7.77 -8.70 6.23
C LEU A 51 -6.31 -8.47 6.64
N TRP A 52 -5.45 -8.16 5.67
CA TRP A 52 -4.05 -7.91 5.96
C TRP A 52 -3.84 -6.62 6.74
N TYR A 53 -4.70 -5.62 6.54
CA TYR A 53 -4.63 -4.40 7.35
C TYR A 53 -4.80 -4.74 8.83
N TYR A 54 -5.80 -5.55 9.17
CA TYR A 54 -6.00 -5.96 10.55
C TYR A 54 -4.77 -6.67 11.11
N ILE A 55 -4.20 -7.58 10.34
CA ILE A 55 -3.02 -8.34 10.79
C ILE A 55 -1.83 -7.41 11.01
N LEU A 56 -1.56 -6.53 10.05
CA LEU A 56 -0.44 -5.60 10.15
C LEU A 56 -0.63 -4.63 11.32
N ARG A 57 -1.86 -4.17 11.51
CA ARG A 57 -2.14 -3.20 12.56
C ARG A 57 -2.12 -3.82 13.95
N TRP A 58 -2.37 -5.11 14.03
CA TRP A 58 -2.32 -5.83 15.30
C TRP A 58 -0.89 -5.88 15.87
N ASP A 59 0.12 -5.83 15.02
CA ASP A 59 1.51 -5.82 15.43
C ASP A 59 1.87 -4.41 15.92
N ASP A 60 2.19 -4.30 17.20
CA ASP A 60 2.51 -3.00 17.81
C ASP A 60 3.81 -2.39 17.31
N GLU A 61 4.67 -3.18 16.65
CA GLU A 61 5.86 -2.64 16.01
C GLU A 61 5.54 -1.80 14.78
N ASN A 62 4.36 -1.97 14.22
CA ASN A 62 3.91 -1.19 13.06
C ASN A 62 3.19 0.06 13.56
N ILE A 63 3.91 1.16 13.68
CA ILE A 63 3.35 2.37 14.29
C ILE A 63 2.56 3.23 13.31
N ASN A 64 2.82 3.09 12.02
CA ASN A 64 2.09 3.87 11.01
C ASN A 64 1.87 3.02 9.77
N ILE A 65 0.65 3.02 9.25
CA ILE A 65 0.30 2.30 8.02
C ILE A 65 -0.39 3.27 7.09
N GLN A 66 0.18 3.46 5.90
CA GLN A 66 -0.38 4.35 4.89
C GLN A 66 -0.85 3.51 3.70
N GLU A 67 -2.16 3.40 3.55
CA GLU A 67 -2.76 2.62 2.47
C GLU A 67 -2.74 3.42 1.16
N GLN A 68 -2.71 2.70 0.04
CA GLN A 68 -2.73 3.29 -1.31
C GLN A 68 -1.71 4.40 -1.45
N PHE A 69 -0.47 4.09 -1.10
CA PHE A 69 0.61 5.07 -1.10
C PHE A 69 1.06 5.37 -2.53
N PRO A 70 0.98 6.62 -3.00
CA PRO A 70 1.30 6.95 -4.39
C PRO A 70 2.78 6.89 -4.68
N LEU A 71 3.14 6.38 -5.84
CA LEU A 71 4.52 6.24 -6.27
C LEU A 71 4.90 7.38 -7.23
N ASN A 72 6.19 7.68 -7.28
CA ASN A 72 6.70 8.70 -8.19
C ASN A 72 6.76 8.13 -9.61
N MET A 73 5.87 8.59 -10.49
CA MET A 73 5.75 8.02 -11.82
C MET A 73 6.95 8.29 -12.72
N LYS A 74 7.72 9.33 -12.48
CA LYS A 74 8.97 9.51 -13.20
C LYS A 74 9.92 8.35 -12.95
N LYS A 75 10.06 7.97 -11.68
CA LYS A 75 10.93 6.85 -11.30
C LYS A 75 10.35 5.53 -11.83
N ILE A 76 9.05 5.35 -11.72
CA ILE A 76 8.37 4.15 -12.22
C ILE A 76 8.59 4.00 -13.72
N ASN A 77 8.39 5.06 -14.49
CA ASN A 77 8.56 5.01 -15.95
C ASN A 77 9.99 4.69 -16.34
N LYS A 78 10.95 5.22 -15.58
CA LYS A 78 12.36 4.91 -15.83
C LYS A 78 12.66 3.43 -15.62
N ILE A 79 12.04 2.82 -14.62
CA ILE A 79 12.21 1.39 -14.36
C ILE A 79 11.62 0.57 -15.51
N PHE A 80 10.42 0.94 -15.99
CA PHE A 80 9.84 0.29 -17.17
C PHE A 80 10.80 0.34 -18.34
N GLU A 81 11.39 1.49 -18.61
CA GLU A 81 12.34 1.64 -19.71
C GLU A 81 13.58 0.77 -19.52
N GLN A 82 14.14 0.75 -18.33
CA GLN A 82 15.33 -0.03 -18.04
C GLN A 82 15.09 -1.54 -18.21
N LEU A 83 13.88 -1.99 -17.92
CA LEU A 83 13.53 -3.40 -18.06
C LEU A 83 13.01 -3.77 -19.46
N GLY A 84 12.82 -2.78 -20.31
CA GLY A 84 12.23 -3.03 -21.64
C GLY A 84 10.77 -3.43 -21.57
N LEU A 85 10.05 -2.99 -20.55
CA LEU A 85 8.64 -3.32 -20.36
C LEU A 85 7.76 -2.17 -20.83
N SER A 86 6.54 -2.53 -21.26
CA SER A 86 5.55 -1.53 -21.69
C SER A 86 5.05 -0.71 -20.51
N LYS A 87 5.09 0.60 -20.65
CA LYS A 87 4.58 1.51 -19.64
C LYS A 87 3.07 1.43 -19.56
N ILE A 88 2.52 1.96 -18.47
CA ILE A 88 1.07 2.09 -18.31
C ILE A 88 0.58 3.13 -19.31
N LYS A 89 -0.46 2.78 -20.09
CA LYS A 89 -0.90 3.62 -21.20
C LYS A 89 -1.54 4.92 -20.76
N ASN A 90 -2.27 4.91 -19.64
CA ASN A 90 -2.93 6.11 -19.16
C ASN A 90 -1.90 7.00 -18.47
N SER A 91 -1.55 8.12 -19.14
CA SER A 91 -0.51 9.02 -18.62
C SER A 91 -0.91 9.72 -17.32
N LYS A 92 -2.19 9.71 -16.97
CA LYS A 92 -2.66 10.31 -15.72
C LYS A 92 -2.74 9.30 -14.60
N PHE A 93 -2.53 8.03 -14.89
CA PHE A 93 -2.58 6.99 -13.88
C PHE A 93 -1.35 7.08 -12.96
N ILE A 94 -1.58 6.95 -11.67
CA ILE A 94 -0.51 6.91 -10.68
C ILE A 94 -0.56 5.56 -10.00
N MET A 95 0.56 4.81 -10.08
CA MET A 95 0.67 3.55 -9.35
C MET A 95 0.71 3.81 -7.86
N THR A 96 0.11 2.91 -7.11
CA THR A 96 0.15 2.96 -5.65
C THR A 96 0.67 1.65 -5.10
N THR A 97 1.26 1.71 -3.91
CA THR A 97 1.58 0.55 -3.10
C THR A 97 0.46 0.37 -2.09
N ASP A 98 0.03 -0.86 -1.88
CA ASP A 98 -1.15 -1.10 -1.04
C ASP A 98 -0.95 -0.60 0.38
N PHE A 99 0.19 -0.92 0.99
CA PHE A 99 0.52 -0.41 2.33
C PHE A 99 1.99 -0.05 2.43
N LEU A 100 2.27 1.15 2.92
CA LEU A 100 3.62 1.52 3.37
C LEU A 100 3.58 1.58 4.89
N VAL A 101 4.34 0.70 5.51
CA VAL A 101 4.35 0.54 6.96
C VAL A 101 5.63 1.09 7.55
N THR A 102 5.50 1.94 8.57
CA THR A 102 6.64 2.43 9.33
C THR A 102 6.68 1.71 10.66
N LYS A 103 7.82 1.12 10.96
CA LYS A 103 8.03 0.37 12.19
C LYS A 103 8.53 1.31 13.30
N ARG A 104 8.48 0.80 14.52
CA ARG A 104 8.85 1.59 15.70
C ARG A 104 10.30 2.10 15.63
N ASP A 105 11.19 1.33 15.01
CA ASP A 105 12.60 1.72 14.86
C ASP A 105 12.83 2.70 13.69
N GLY A 106 11.77 3.12 13.02
CA GLY A 106 11.84 4.04 11.90
C GLY A 106 12.01 3.39 10.54
N SER A 107 12.28 2.10 10.49
CA SER A 107 12.40 1.40 9.21
C SER A 107 11.02 1.24 8.57
N LYS A 108 11.01 1.03 7.25
CA LYS A 108 9.77 0.90 6.50
C LYS A 108 9.75 -0.38 5.69
N ILE A 109 8.56 -0.90 5.50
CA ILE A 109 8.31 -2.03 4.60
C ILE A 109 7.12 -1.68 3.74
N ALA A 110 7.23 -1.93 2.44
CA ALA A 110 6.13 -1.74 1.50
C ALA A 110 5.50 -3.11 1.21
N TYR A 111 4.18 -3.14 1.15
CA TYR A 111 3.42 -4.37 0.93
C TYR A 111 2.46 -4.21 -0.23
N SER A 112 2.37 -5.25 -1.05
CA SER A 112 1.28 -5.41 -2.00
C SER A 112 0.48 -6.65 -1.64
N VAL A 113 -0.83 -6.60 -1.83
CA VAL A 113 -1.73 -7.69 -1.49
C VAL A 113 -2.41 -8.20 -2.74
N LYS A 114 -2.35 -9.52 -2.96
CA LYS A 114 -3.04 -10.17 -4.06
C LYS A 114 -3.96 -11.26 -3.51
N ASN A 115 -4.95 -11.63 -4.30
CA ASN A 115 -5.94 -12.60 -3.88
C ASN A 115 -5.32 -13.99 -3.71
N ASP A 116 -4.60 -14.43 -4.74
CA ASP A 116 -3.93 -15.73 -4.75
C ASP A 116 -2.68 -15.67 -5.63
N ARG A 117 -2.00 -16.81 -5.75
CA ARG A 117 -0.74 -16.90 -6.48
C ARG A 117 -0.89 -17.10 -7.99
N LYS A 118 -2.13 -17.09 -8.48
CA LYS A 118 -2.38 -17.18 -9.92
C LYS A 118 -2.24 -15.80 -10.54
N LEU A 119 -1.02 -15.41 -10.83
CA LEU A 119 -0.72 -14.07 -11.34
C LEU A 119 -0.39 -14.17 -12.83
N ASN A 120 -1.00 -13.30 -13.62
CA ASN A 120 -0.69 -13.25 -15.04
C ASN A 120 0.62 -12.49 -15.27
N ARG A 121 1.10 -12.53 -16.51
CA ARG A 121 2.39 -11.94 -16.85
C ARG A 121 2.42 -10.43 -16.55
N ARG A 122 1.38 -9.70 -16.93
CA ARG A 122 1.36 -8.27 -16.73
C ARG A 122 1.38 -7.90 -15.25
N THR A 123 0.65 -8.63 -14.43
CA THR A 123 0.69 -8.43 -12.99
C THR A 123 2.09 -8.64 -12.45
N LEU A 124 2.78 -9.71 -12.90
CA LEU A 124 4.15 -9.97 -12.47
C LEU A 124 5.10 -8.86 -12.90
N GLU A 125 4.93 -8.31 -14.09
CA GLU A 125 5.74 -7.18 -14.55
C GLU A 125 5.54 -5.97 -13.64
N LEU A 126 4.29 -5.63 -13.33
CA LEU A 126 3.99 -4.49 -12.49
C LEU A 126 4.52 -4.67 -11.06
N LEU A 127 4.41 -5.87 -10.51
CA LEU A 127 4.94 -6.16 -9.19
C LEU A 127 6.47 -6.08 -9.18
N THR A 128 7.11 -6.51 -10.26
CA THR A 128 8.56 -6.41 -10.39
C THR A 128 9.01 -4.95 -10.41
N VAL A 129 8.31 -4.13 -11.17
CA VAL A 129 8.59 -2.69 -11.22
C VAL A 129 8.43 -2.06 -9.85
N GLU A 130 7.36 -2.40 -9.15
CA GLU A 130 7.10 -1.89 -7.81
C GLU A 130 8.19 -2.31 -6.83
N LYS A 131 8.61 -3.57 -6.89
CA LYS A 131 9.69 -4.08 -6.04
C LYS A 131 10.98 -3.31 -6.26
N ILE A 132 11.36 -3.11 -7.52
CA ILE A 132 12.58 -2.37 -7.86
C ILE A 132 12.48 -0.93 -7.35
N TYR A 133 11.32 -0.32 -7.50
CA TYR A 133 11.08 1.04 -7.01
C TYR A 133 11.45 1.15 -5.52
N TRP A 134 10.92 0.24 -4.71
CA TRP A 134 11.18 0.27 -3.27
C TRP A 134 12.62 -0.10 -2.94
N MET A 135 13.19 -1.08 -3.66
CA MET A 135 14.58 -1.47 -3.46
C MET A 135 15.54 -0.30 -3.68
N THR A 136 15.28 0.55 -4.66
CA THR A 136 16.13 1.70 -4.91
C THR A 136 16.11 2.72 -3.77
N GLN A 137 15.14 2.62 -2.89
CA GLN A 137 14.99 3.49 -1.73
C GLN A 137 15.39 2.80 -0.44
N ASN A 138 15.98 1.61 -0.53
CA ASN A 138 16.38 0.80 0.63
C ASN A 138 15.19 0.43 1.51
N ILE A 139 14.02 0.24 0.89
CA ILE A 139 12.80 -0.19 1.58
C ILE A 139 12.48 -1.59 1.13
N GLN A 140 12.31 -2.51 2.09
CA GLN A 140 11.94 -3.88 1.79
C GLN A 140 10.53 -3.92 1.20
N TYR A 141 10.33 -4.79 0.21
CA TYR A 141 9.03 -4.97 -0.42
C TYR A 141 8.57 -6.40 -0.23
N LYS A 142 7.35 -6.58 0.19
CA LYS A 142 6.77 -7.91 0.43
C LYS A 142 5.43 -8.04 -0.27
N LEU A 143 5.20 -9.23 -0.81
CA LEU A 143 3.94 -9.56 -1.45
C LEU A 143 3.16 -10.47 -0.51
N LEU A 144 1.93 -10.06 -0.22
CA LEU A 144 1.03 -10.79 0.67
C LEU A 144 -0.14 -11.34 -0.13
N PHE A 145 -0.68 -12.47 0.31
CA PHE A 145 -1.80 -13.11 -0.38
C PHE A 145 -2.98 -13.31 0.57
N LYS A 146 -4.17 -13.00 0.07
CA LYS A 146 -5.39 -13.24 0.84
C LYS A 146 -5.53 -14.71 1.20
N GLU A 147 -5.16 -15.62 0.27
CA GLU A 147 -5.30 -17.05 0.51
C GLU A 147 -4.49 -17.55 1.71
N ASP A 148 -3.50 -16.78 2.17
CA ASP A 148 -2.68 -17.15 3.32
C ASP A 148 -3.35 -16.76 4.65
N VAL A 149 -4.45 -16.03 4.60
CA VAL A 149 -5.18 -15.61 5.81
C VAL A 149 -6.29 -16.61 6.09
N ASN A 150 -6.28 -17.18 7.28
CA ASN A 150 -7.30 -18.16 7.68
C ASN A 150 -8.34 -17.54 8.60
#